data_87c31672f6b7b6357b6be7436bee6c77
#
_entry.id   87c31672f6b7b6357b6be7436bee6c77
#
_cell.length_a   1.000
_cell.length_b   1.000
_cell.length_c   1.000
_cell.angle_alpha   90.00
_cell.angle_beta   90.00
_cell.angle_gamma   90.00
#
_symmetry.space_group_name_H-M   'P 1'
#
loop_
_entity.id
_entity.type
_entity.pdbx_description
1 polymer ?
#
loop_
_entity_poly.entity_id
_entity_poly.type
_entity_poly.pdbx_seq_one_letter_code
_entity_poly.pdbx_strand_id
1 'polypeptide(L)'
;KSTTRRTTGEDKSEEIFGSLRDSDLEIVAELARTHLLLSDIYHLNVGDVVDIKRPKDAPVYLNIGGRRWFDGRMGVHKNQMAVKIGETYIKV
;
A
#
# COMPACT_ATOMS: atom_id res chain seq x y z
N LYS A 1 7.25 -16.58 -0.22
CA LYS A 1 7.07 -16.52 -0.66
C LYS A 1 6.58 -16.24 -1.38
N SER A 2 6.42 -16.30 -2.01
CA SER A 2 6.05 -15.88 -2.79
C SER A 2 5.30 -16.18 -3.42
N THR A 3 4.80 -16.23 -3.94
CA THR A 3 4.20 -16.42 -4.50
C THR A 3 3.85 -16.47 -5.35
N THR A 4 3.75 -16.58 -5.92
CA THR A 4 3.40 -16.52 -6.84
C THR A 4 3.27 -17.37 -7.51
N ARG A 5 2.93 -17.92 -7.94
CA ARG A 5 2.91 -18.62 -8.50
C ARG A 5 2.32 -18.79 -9.34
N ARG A 6 2.06 -19.06 -10.29
CA ARG A 6 1.69 -19.23 -11.06
C ARG A 6 1.28 -19.63 -11.78
N THR A 7 0.96 -19.58 -12.47
CA THR A 7 0.55 -19.92 -13.06
C THR A 7 0.41 -20.06 -14.05
N THR A 8 0.28 -20.28 -14.57
CA THR A 8 -0.09 -20.62 -15.52
C THR A 8 0.47 -20.38 -16.62
N GLY A 9 0.57 -20.74 -17.25
CA GLY A 9 1.08 -20.67 -18.42
C GLY A 9 1.59 -19.48 -18.88
N GLU A 10 1.74 -18.71 -18.05
CA GLU A 10 2.18 -17.53 -18.39
C GLU A 10 3.59 -17.53 -18.37
N ASP A 11 4.23 -18.07 -19.32
CA ASP A 11 5.66 -18.15 -19.37
C ASP A 11 6.30 -16.80 -19.29
N LYS A 12 5.74 -15.83 -20.01
CA LYS A 12 6.34 -14.52 -19.96
C LYS A 12 6.23 -13.91 -18.58
N SER A 13 5.11 -14.11 -17.93
CA SER A 13 4.97 -13.58 -16.59
C SER A 13 5.98 -14.19 -15.65
N GLU A 14 6.18 -15.48 -15.76
CA GLU A 14 7.13 -16.13 -14.89
C GLU A 14 8.53 -15.65 -15.16
N GLU A 15 8.87 -15.43 -16.41
CA GLU A 15 10.19 -14.91 -16.71
C GLU A 15 10.38 -13.52 -16.11
N ILE A 16 9.38 -12.67 -16.25
CA ILE A 16 9.48 -11.33 -15.72
C ILE A 16 9.62 -11.36 -14.22
N PHE A 17 8.76 -12.11 -13.56
CA PHE A 17 8.84 -12.18 -12.11
C PHE A 17 10.12 -12.85 -11.66
N GLY A 18 10.58 -13.83 -12.41
CA GLY A 18 11.81 -14.48 -12.04
C GLY A 18 13.00 -13.54 -12.06
N SER A 19 13.05 -12.66 -13.06
CA SER A 19 14.16 -11.73 -13.16
C SER A 19 14.06 -10.64 -12.10
N LEU A 20 12.86 -10.38 -11.56
CA LEU A 20 12.69 -9.35 -10.54
C LEU A 20 12.64 -9.91 -9.14
N ARG A 21 12.73 -11.22 -9.02
CA ARG A 21 12.49 -11.86 -7.74
C ARG A 21 13.36 -11.33 -6.62
N ASP A 22 14.60 -11.04 -6.90
CA ASP A 22 15.55 -10.59 -5.89
C ASP A 22 15.65 -9.09 -5.80
N SER A 23 14.81 -8.38 -6.51
CA SER A 23 14.84 -6.93 -6.49
C SER A 23 13.91 -6.43 -5.40
N ASP A 24 14.28 -5.31 -4.80
CA ASP A 24 13.43 -4.65 -3.83
C ASP A 24 12.49 -3.73 -4.55
N LEU A 25 11.23 -3.74 -4.14
CA LEU A 25 10.25 -2.80 -4.65
C LEU A 25 9.69 -2.03 -3.48
N GLU A 26 9.43 -0.77 -3.73
CA GLU A 26 8.88 0.07 -2.69
C GLU A 26 7.37 -0.09 -2.66
N ILE A 27 6.84 -0.41 -1.50
CA ILE A 27 5.40 -0.48 -1.29
C ILE A 27 5.01 0.69 -0.42
N VAL A 28 4.05 1.47 -0.89
CA VAL A 28 3.57 2.62 -0.15
C VAL A 28 2.21 2.28 0.43
N ALA A 29 2.09 2.36 1.75
CA ALA A 29 0.82 2.11 2.41
C ALA A 29 0.08 3.43 2.48
N GLU A 30 -0.92 3.57 1.66
CA GLU A 30 -1.68 4.81 1.59
C GLU A 30 -2.84 4.74 2.56
N LEU A 31 -2.76 5.56 3.60
CA LEU A 31 -3.78 5.58 4.63
C LEU A 31 -5.00 6.36 4.16
N ALA A 32 -4.78 7.52 3.59
CA ALA A 32 -5.87 8.39 3.16
C ALA A 32 -5.29 9.52 2.35
N ARG A 33 -6.19 10.20 1.64
CA ARG A 33 -5.86 11.44 0.96
C ARG A 33 -6.85 12.48 1.42
N THR A 34 -6.37 13.67 1.66
CA THR A 34 -7.25 14.76 2.02
C THR A 34 -6.71 16.02 1.37
N HIS A 35 -7.54 17.04 1.37
CA HIS A 35 -7.19 18.31 0.73
C HIS A 35 -7.34 19.41 1.74
N LEU A 36 -6.38 20.30 1.76
CA LEU A 36 -6.40 21.48 2.60
C LEU A 36 -6.12 22.69 1.74
N LEU A 37 -6.64 23.83 2.15
CA LEU A 37 -6.25 25.07 1.49
C LEU A 37 -4.79 25.33 1.75
N LEU A 38 -4.12 25.90 0.77
CA LEU A 38 -2.71 26.19 0.91
C LEU A 38 -2.44 27.10 2.09
N SER A 39 -3.33 28.06 2.33
CA SER A 39 -3.16 28.95 3.46
C SER A 39 -3.20 28.19 4.78
N ASP A 40 -4.06 27.17 4.87
CA ASP A 40 -4.11 26.38 6.10
C ASP A 40 -2.85 25.57 6.28
N ILE A 41 -2.34 25.01 5.18
CA ILE A 41 -1.10 24.26 5.26
C ILE A 41 0.04 25.14 5.75
N TYR A 42 0.07 26.37 5.26
CA TYR A 42 1.13 27.30 5.60
C TYR A 42 1.13 27.67 7.07
N HIS A 43 -0.01 27.56 7.71
CA HIS A 43 -0.15 27.94 9.12
C HIS A 43 -0.12 26.77 10.08
N LEU A 44 0.25 25.58 9.60
CA LEU A 44 0.32 24.42 10.48
C LEU A 44 1.54 24.53 11.39
N ASN A 45 1.32 24.22 12.64
CA ASN A 45 2.36 24.26 13.65
C ASN A 45 2.47 22.90 14.32
N VAL A 46 3.61 22.72 14.98
CA VAL A 46 3.82 21.50 15.74
C VAL A 46 2.72 21.38 16.80
N GLY A 47 2.08 20.24 16.86
CA GLY A 47 0.99 20.00 17.79
C GLY A 47 -0.37 20.14 17.17
N ASP A 48 -0.46 20.74 15.98
CA ASP A 48 -1.75 20.83 15.29
C ASP A 48 -2.21 19.47 14.84
N VAL A 49 -3.51 19.32 14.69
CA VAL A 49 -4.10 18.06 14.26
C VAL A 49 -4.77 18.29 12.92
N VAL A 50 -4.41 17.42 11.95
CA VAL A 50 -5.03 17.46 10.64
C VAL A 50 -6.02 16.31 10.57
N ASP A 51 -7.28 16.65 10.31
CA ASP A 51 -8.33 15.64 10.24
C ASP A 51 -8.32 15.03 8.85
N ILE A 52 -7.98 13.75 8.78
CA ILE A 52 -7.91 13.05 7.51
C ILE A 52 -9.30 12.67 7.01
N LYS A 53 -10.26 12.65 7.91
CA LYS A 53 -11.66 12.41 7.55
C LYS A 53 -11.91 11.02 7.00
N ARG A 54 -11.24 10.05 7.59
CA ARG A 54 -11.47 8.66 7.27
C ARG A 54 -11.77 7.91 8.56
N PRO A 55 -12.68 6.95 8.52
CA PRO A 55 -12.93 6.14 9.71
C PRO A 55 -11.66 5.41 10.10
N LYS A 56 -11.48 5.23 11.39
CA LYS A 56 -10.27 4.56 11.86
C LYS A 56 -10.18 3.12 11.39
N ASP A 57 -11.31 2.54 11.04
CA ASP A 57 -11.35 1.15 10.59
C ASP A 57 -11.33 1.03 9.07
N ALA A 58 -11.15 2.13 8.38
CA ALA A 58 -11.14 2.08 6.93
C ALA A 58 -9.91 1.31 6.46
N PRO A 59 -10.03 0.61 5.34
CA PRO A 59 -8.88 -0.12 4.82
C PRO A 59 -7.80 0.83 4.34
N VAL A 60 -6.56 0.33 4.32
CA VAL A 60 -5.45 1.05 3.72
C VAL A 60 -5.13 0.37 2.41
N TYR A 61 -4.48 1.08 1.53
CA TYR A 61 -4.13 0.56 0.22
C TYR A 61 -2.63 0.47 0.09
N LEU A 62 -2.17 -0.63 -0.47
CA LEU A 62 -0.75 -0.82 -0.74
C LEU A 62 -0.51 -0.55 -2.20
N ASN A 63 0.29 0.45 -2.48
CA ASN A 63 0.56 0.90 -3.84
C ASN A 63 2.00 0.60 -4.21
N ILE A 64 2.18 0.20 -5.45
CA ILE A 64 3.51 -0.03 -6.01
C ILE A 64 3.54 0.72 -7.33
N GLY A 65 4.53 1.59 -7.48
CA GLY A 65 4.65 2.35 -8.70
C GLY A 65 3.46 3.23 -8.99
N GLY A 66 2.81 3.73 -7.96
CA GLY A 66 1.66 4.60 -8.13
C GLY A 66 0.38 3.87 -8.42
N ARG A 67 0.38 2.56 -8.45
CA ARG A 67 -0.82 1.78 -8.72
C ARG A 67 -1.21 0.99 -7.48
N ARG A 68 -2.51 0.83 -7.30
CA ARG A 68 -3.04 0.09 -6.17
C ARG A 68 -2.95 -1.40 -6.46
N TRP A 69 -2.24 -2.12 -5.61
CA TRP A 69 -2.08 -3.55 -5.77
C TRP A 69 -2.89 -4.35 -4.77
N PHE A 70 -3.00 -3.86 -3.54
CA PHE A 70 -3.72 -4.59 -2.49
C PHE A 70 -4.44 -3.61 -1.61
N ASP A 71 -5.40 -4.12 -0.86
CA ASP A 71 -5.90 -3.37 0.29
C ASP A 71 -5.76 -4.26 1.51
N GLY A 72 -5.96 -3.67 2.67
CA GLY A 72 -5.83 -4.43 3.88
C GLY A 72 -6.17 -3.59 5.08
N ARG A 73 -5.95 -4.17 6.23
CA ARG A 73 -6.23 -3.51 7.49
C ARG A 73 -4.96 -3.34 8.28
N MET A 74 -4.82 -2.17 8.87
CA MET A 74 -3.67 -1.89 9.71
C MET A 74 -3.77 -2.67 10.99
N GLY A 75 -2.64 -3.10 11.50
CA GLY A 75 -2.55 -3.76 12.77
C GLY A 75 -1.13 -3.74 13.27
N VAL A 76 -0.88 -4.57 14.26
CA VAL A 76 0.44 -4.66 14.87
C VAL A 76 0.88 -6.11 14.82
N HIS A 77 2.12 -6.30 14.40
CA HIS A 77 2.71 -7.63 14.37
C HIS A 77 4.12 -7.50 14.92
N LYS A 78 4.39 -8.20 16.01
CA LYS A 78 5.71 -8.18 16.65
C LYS A 78 6.18 -6.77 16.95
N ASN A 79 5.27 -5.98 17.50
CA ASN A 79 5.56 -4.59 17.89
C ASN A 79 5.84 -3.67 16.72
N GLN A 80 5.46 -4.07 15.52
CA GLN A 80 5.63 -3.22 14.34
C GLN A 80 4.31 -3.08 13.63
N MET A 81 4.14 -1.95 12.97
CA MET A 81 2.94 -1.75 12.17
C MET A 81 2.93 -2.71 11.01
N ALA A 82 1.77 -3.26 10.73
CA ALA A 82 1.63 -4.25 9.68
C ALA A 82 0.28 -4.05 9.00
N VAL A 83 0.14 -4.63 7.82
CA VAL A 83 -1.11 -4.59 7.09
C VAL A 83 -1.48 -6.02 6.76
N LYS A 84 -2.68 -6.40 7.15
CA LYS A 84 -3.21 -7.71 6.79
C LYS A 84 -3.91 -7.58 5.45
N ILE A 85 -3.43 -8.32 4.47
CA ILE A 85 -3.95 -8.22 3.10
C ILE A 85 -5.40 -8.69 3.07
N GLY A 86 -6.25 -7.90 2.44
CA GLY A 86 -7.65 -8.25 2.26
C GLY A 86 -7.94 -8.66 0.85
N GLU A 87 -7.67 -7.77 -0.10
CA GLU A 87 -7.97 -8.02 -1.49
C GLU A 87 -6.79 -7.70 -2.35
N THR A 88 -6.71 -8.34 -3.50
CA THR A 88 -5.70 -8.02 -4.49
C THR A 88 -6.39 -7.48 -5.72
N TYR A 89 -5.78 -6.46 -6.30
CA TYR A 89 -6.29 -5.85 -7.53
C TYR A 89 -5.43 -6.23 -8.73
N ILE A 90 -4.46 -7.12 -8.51
CA ILE A 90 -3.54 -7.54 -9.54
C ILE A 90 -3.91 -8.93 -9.99
N LYS A 91 -3.92 -9.13 -11.28
CA LYS A 91 -4.11 -10.46 -11.83
C LYS A 91 -2.83 -10.88 -12.48
N VAL A 92 -2.40 -12.06 -12.15
CA VAL A 92 -1.13 -12.54 -12.67
C VAL A 92 -1.33 -13.72 -13.57
#